data_ef36c00a37a82e7232249c7efd3f0fc8
#
_entry.id   ef36c00a37a82e7232249c7efd3f0fc8
#
_cell.length_a   1.000
_cell.length_b   1.000
_cell.length_c   1.000
_cell.angle_alpha   90.00
_cell.angle_beta   90.00
_cell.angle_gamma   90.00
#
_symmetry.space_group_name_H-M   'P 1'
#
loop_
_entity.id
_entity.type
_entity.pdbx_description
1 polymer ?
#
loop_
_entity_poly.entity_id
_entity_poly.type
_entity_poly.pdbx_seq_one_letter_code
_entity_poly.pdbx_strand_id
1 'polypeptide(L)'
;MVQDGTAHHRRRVVFIHAKSKREASNCSASALQDVCGQAQKNLREVSLFAETGPSKRHKWSQPWDGRPHTHGIVRERVRRRNPHSDPEEDIRRAVKDPNADREVWLVLGNLLSKNTLQTMLSRNSPPGYAIQAAYLLFSTLTNTAAAGARLRVFCAP
;
A
#
# COMPACT_ATOMS: atom_id res chain seq x y z
N MET A 1 26.79 -9.55 34.17
CA MET A 1 25.80 -8.51 33.78
C MET A 1 25.35 -8.90 32.40
N VAL A 2 24.27 -9.66 32.31
CA VAL A 2 23.71 -10.17 31.03
C VAL A 2 22.73 -9.13 30.58
N GLN A 3 23.01 -8.46 29.43
CA GLN A 3 22.03 -7.61 28.75
C GLN A 3 21.12 -8.53 27.94
N ASP A 4 19.96 -8.83 28.48
CA ASP A 4 18.86 -9.43 27.72
C ASP A 4 18.26 -8.36 26.80
N GLY A 5 18.85 -8.25 25.62
CA GLY A 5 18.35 -7.43 24.55
C GLY A 5 17.23 -8.12 23.80
N THR A 6 16.09 -8.36 24.43
CA THR A 6 14.86 -8.68 23.70
C THR A 6 14.39 -7.42 22.98
N ALA A 7 14.90 -7.23 21.77
CA ALA A 7 14.31 -6.28 20.84
C ALA A 7 12.84 -6.68 20.66
N HIS A 8 11.94 -5.98 21.32
CA HIS A 8 10.52 -6.09 21.05
C HIS A 8 10.29 -5.73 19.59
N HIS A 9 10.28 -6.72 18.73
CA HIS A 9 9.91 -6.54 17.33
C HIS A 9 8.47 -6.00 17.28
N ARG A 10 8.34 -4.70 17.06
CA ARG A 10 7.03 -4.09 16.82
C ARG A 10 6.36 -4.83 15.69
N ARG A 11 5.10 -5.16 15.88
CA ARG A 11 4.29 -5.70 14.78
C ARG A 11 4.20 -4.65 13.70
N ARG A 12 4.25 -5.10 12.45
CA ARG A 12 4.12 -4.23 11.30
C ARG A 12 2.99 -4.72 10.42
N VAL A 13 2.08 -3.82 10.08
CA VAL A 13 0.97 -4.07 9.16
C VAL A 13 1.16 -3.20 7.95
N VAL A 14 1.21 -3.80 6.77
CA VAL A 14 1.42 -3.09 5.51
C VAL A 14 0.28 -3.42 4.55
N PHE A 15 -0.42 -2.39 4.09
CA PHE A 15 -1.42 -2.48 3.03
C PHE A 15 -0.81 -1.99 1.73
N ILE A 16 -0.69 -2.86 0.74
CA ILE A 16 -0.01 -2.56 -0.51
C ILE A 16 -1.04 -2.39 -1.62
N HIS A 17 -0.99 -1.23 -2.29
CA HIS A 17 -1.74 -0.94 -3.51
C HIS A 17 -0.74 -0.77 -4.64
N ALA A 18 -0.76 -1.71 -5.58
CA ALA A 18 0.18 -1.75 -6.70
C ALA A 18 -0.54 -1.54 -8.03
N LYS A 19 0.03 -0.69 -8.87
CA LYS A 19 -0.40 -0.50 -10.25
C LYS A 19 0.80 -0.22 -11.13
N SER A 20 0.81 -0.84 -12.31
CA SER A 20 1.86 -0.67 -13.31
C SER A 20 1.25 -0.54 -14.70
N LYS A 21 1.95 0.11 -15.62
CA LYS A 21 1.68 0.13 -17.05
C LYS A 21 2.85 -0.52 -17.79
N ARG A 22 2.59 -1.05 -18.99
CA ARG A 22 3.65 -1.59 -19.87
C ARG A 22 4.57 -0.49 -20.35
N GLU A 23 3.99 0.62 -20.79
CA GLU A 23 4.74 1.78 -21.27
C GLU A 23 5.00 2.76 -20.11
N ALA A 24 6.20 3.33 -20.11
CA ALA A 24 6.54 4.34 -19.12
C ALA A 24 5.65 5.58 -19.32
N SER A 25 4.85 5.88 -18.32
CA SER A 25 4.08 7.11 -18.25
C SER A 25 4.63 7.92 -17.09
N ASN A 26 5.57 8.80 -17.38
CA ASN A 26 6.32 9.55 -16.37
C ASN A 26 5.45 10.34 -15.37
N CYS A 27 4.16 10.55 -15.70
CA CYS A 27 3.15 11.08 -14.80
C CYS A 27 1.75 10.79 -15.36
N SER A 28 1.03 9.82 -14.79
CA SER A 28 -0.34 9.48 -15.20
C SER A 28 -1.34 9.79 -14.09
N ALA A 29 -1.95 10.98 -14.14
CA ALA A 29 -2.92 11.41 -13.12
C ALA A 29 -4.12 10.46 -13.01
N SER A 30 -4.67 9.97 -14.14
CA SER A 30 -5.79 9.03 -14.12
C SER A 30 -5.44 7.69 -13.47
N ALA A 31 -4.25 7.15 -13.75
CA ALA A 31 -3.82 5.91 -13.12
C ALA A 31 -3.49 6.10 -11.63
N LEU A 32 -2.98 7.27 -11.24
CA LEU A 32 -2.80 7.65 -9.84
C LEU A 32 -4.14 7.77 -9.12
N GLN A 33 -5.15 8.36 -9.75
CA GLN A 33 -6.49 8.47 -9.19
C GLN A 33 -7.05 7.10 -8.81
N ASP A 34 -6.89 6.10 -9.66
CA ASP A 34 -7.36 4.75 -9.38
C ASP A 34 -6.67 4.13 -8.16
N VAL A 35 -5.33 4.20 -8.09
CA VAL A 35 -4.58 3.57 -7.00
C VAL A 35 -4.75 4.33 -5.68
N CYS A 36 -4.76 5.67 -5.72
CA CYS A 36 -5.03 6.50 -4.55
C CYS A 36 -6.47 6.29 -4.06
N GLY A 37 -7.45 6.23 -4.95
CA GLY A 37 -8.84 5.95 -4.61
C GLY A 37 -9.03 4.56 -3.97
N GLN A 38 -8.33 3.54 -4.46
CA GLN A 38 -8.34 2.21 -3.83
C GLN A 38 -7.69 2.24 -2.46
N ALA A 39 -6.56 2.94 -2.29
CA ALA A 39 -5.91 3.07 -1.00
C ALA A 39 -6.82 3.77 0.00
N GLN A 40 -7.42 4.91 -0.37
CA GLN A 40 -8.33 5.66 0.50
C GLN A 40 -9.57 4.85 0.88
N LYS A 41 -10.17 4.11 -0.06
CA LYS A 41 -11.31 3.22 0.23
C LYS A 41 -10.97 2.16 1.28
N ASN A 42 -9.73 1.70 1.31
CA ASN A 42 -9.29 0.63 2.20
C ASN A 42 -8.63 1.15 3.49
N LEU A 43 -8.56 2.46 3.73
CA LEU A 43 -7.98 3.02 4.96
C LEU A 43 -8.70 2.54 6.24
N ARG A 44 -10.00 2.24 6.14
CA ARG A 44 -10.75 1.65 7.24
C ARG A 44 -10.13 0.35 7.75
N GLU A 45 -9.49 -0.44 6.87
CA GLU A 45 -8.91 -1.74 7.21
C GLU A 45 -7.58 -1.62 7.97
N VAL A 46 -6.94 -0.45 7.91
CA VAL A 46 -5.68 -0.17 8.60
C VAL A 46 -5.87 0.65 9.87
N SER A 47 -7.05 1.24 10.05
CA SER A 47 -7.39 2.04 11.22
C SER A 47 -7.51 1.19 12.48
N LEU A 48 -7.06 1.73 13.63
CA LEU A 48 -7.30 1.14 14.96
C LEU A 48 -8.78 0.86 15.25
N PHE A 49 -9.66 1.63 14.63
CA PHE A 49 -11.10 1.54 14.80
C PHE A 49 -11.77 0.58 13.80
N ALA A 50 -10.99 -0.20 13.05
CA ALA A 50 -11.51 -1.20 12.13
C ALA A 50 -12.36 -2.23 12.92
N GLU A 51 -13.66 -2.25 12.67
CA GLU A 51 -14.60 -3.19 13.30
C GLU A 51 -14.57 -4.54 12.59
N THR A 52 -14.37 -4.52 11.28
CA THR A 52 -14.38 -5.70 10.41
C THR A 52 -13.00 -5.99 9.86
N GLY A 53 -12.66 -7.26 9.76
CA GLY A 53 -11.44 -7.70 9.08
C GLY A 53 -11.51 -7.49 7.55
N PRO A 54 -10.44 -7.82 6.82
CA PRO A 54 -10.34 -7.58 5.38
C PRO A 54 -11.52 -8.14 4.59
N SER A 55 -12.03 -7.35 3.66
CA SER A 55 -13.11 -7.79 2.76
C SER A 55 -12.61 -8.89 1.81
N LYS A 56 -13.53 -9.71 1.27
CA LYS A 56 -13.23 -10.78 0.30
C LYS A 56 -12.41 -11.95 0.83
N ARG A 57 -12.54 -12.28 2.10
CA ARG A 57 -11.89 -13.45 2.76
C ARG A 57 -12.11 -14.77 2.04
N HIS A 58 -13.29 -14.95 1.43
CA HIS A 58 -13.59 -16.15 0.62
C HIS A 58 -12.58 -16.40 -0.51
N LYS A 59 -11.85 -15.36 -0.94
CA LYS A 59 -10.79 -15.50 -1.95
C LYS A 59 -9.48 -16.03 -1.38
N TRP A 60 -9.29 -16.01 -0.08
CA TRP A 60 -8.01 -16.41 0.54
C TRP A 60 -7.72 -17.90 0.42
N SER A 61 -8.78 -18.72 0.44
CA SER A 61 -8.69 -20.18 0.22
C SER A 61 -8.58 -20.57 -1.25
N GLN A 62 -8.81 -19.63 -2.17
CA GLN A 62 -8.76 -19.90 -3.60
C GLN A 62 -7.31 -19.72 -4.11
N PRO A 63 -6.87 -20.55 -5.07
CA PRO A 63 -5.58 -20.33 -5.70
C PRO A 63 -5.55 -18.98 -6.43
N TRP A 64 -4.37 -18.43 -6.56
CA TRP A 64 -4.15 -17.25 -7.42
C TRP A 64 -4.19 -17.69 -8.88
N ASP A 65 -5.24 -17.33 -9.59
CA ASP A 65 -5.37 -17.49 -11.04
C ASP A 65 -4.74 -16.28 -11.75
N GLY A 66 -3.45 -16.14 -11.59
CA GLY A 66 -2.66 -15.15 -12.32
C GLY A 66 -2.80 -15.36 -13.82
N ARG A 67 -2.77 -14.26 -14.59
CA ARG A 67 -2.75 -14.34 -16.05
C ARG A 67 -1.55 -15.20 -16.52
N PRO A 68 -1.61 -15.81 -17.73
CA PRO A 68 -0.58 -16.77 -18.24
C PRO A 68 0.87 -16.27 -18.20
N HIS A 69 1.10 -14.97 -18.04
CA HIS A 69 2.43 -14.35 -18.02
C HIS A 69 3.12 -14.35 -16.65
N THR A 70 2.48 -14.90 -15.62
CA THR A 70 3.05 -14.97 -14.26
C THR A 70 3.68 -16.33 -13.97
N HIS A 71 4.41 -16.87 -14.92
CA HIS A 71 5.18 -18.11 -14.74
C HIS A 71 6.11 -17.99 -13.52
N GLY A 72 6.00 -18.93 -12.59
CA GLY A 72 6.83 -18.98 -11.39
C GLY A 72 6.29 -18.25 -10.16
N ILE A 73 5.14 -17.58 -10.24
CA ILE A 73 4.53 -16.97 -9.06
C ILE A 73 3.80 -18.03 -8.24
N VAL A 74 4.03 -17.99 -6.93
CA VAL A 74 3.40 -18.87 -5.96
C VAL A 74 1.87 -18.75 -6.07
N ARG A 75 1.20 -19.88 -6.29
CA ARG A 75 -0.26 -19.95 -6.44
C ARG A 75 -1.03 -19.68 -5.16
N GLU A 76 -0.37 -19.73 -4.02
CA GLU A 76 -1.00 -19.48 -2.73
C GLU A 76 -1.24 -17.99 -2.51
N ARG A 77 -2.49 -17.62 -2.21
CA ARG A 77 -2.86 -16.24 -1.89
C ARG A 77 -2.42 -15.82 -0.50
N VAL A 78 -2.36 -16.77 0.42
CA VAL A 78 -1.99 -16.51 1.82
C VAL A 78 -0.76 -17.34 2.18
N ARG A 79 0.35 -16.66 2.43
CA ARG A 79 1.55 -17.28 3.01
C ARG A 79 1.52 -17.11 4.52
N ARG A 80 1.61 -18.21 5.23
CA ARG A 80 1.62 -18.23 6.69
C ARG A 80 2.99 -18.65 7.18
N ARG A 81 3.50 -17.95 8.18
CA ARG A 81 4.69 -18.40 8.90
C ARG A 81 4.37 -19.60 9.80
N ASN A 82 3.17 -19.60 10.38
CA ASN A 82 2.62 -20.71 11.14
C ASN A 82 1.38 -21.25 10.40
N PRO A 83 1.39 -22.51 9.92
CA PRO A 83 0.25 -23.09 9.21
C PRO A 83 -1.02 -23.22 10.06
N HIS A 84 -0.87 -23.21 11.40
CA HIS A 84 -1.99 -23.30 12.35
C HIS A 84 -2.58 -21.94 12.74
N SER A 85 -1.98 -20.80 12.31
CA SER A 85 -2.53 -19.48 12.61
C SER A 85 -3.71 -19.16 11.69
N ASP A 86 -4.68 -18.43 12.23
CA ASP A 86 -5.71 -17.78 11.43
C ASP A 86 -5.19 -16.44 10.92
N PRO A 87 -4.98 -16.27 9.59
CA PRO A 87 -4.44 -15.05 9.03
C PRO A 87 -5.32 -13.82 9.30
N GLU A 88 -6.63 -14.01 9.42
CA GLU A 88 -7.55 -12.92 9.72
C GLU A 88 -7.37 -12.42 11.15
N GLU A 89 -7.33 -13.34 12.08
CA GLU A 89 -7.12 -13.02 13.49
C GLU A 89 -5.74 -12.38 13.68
N ASP A 90 -4.71 -12.87 12.99
CA ASP A 90 -3.36 -12.30 13.03
C ASP A 90 -3.36 -10.85 12.51
N ILE A 91 -4.03 -10.57 11.39
CA ILE A 91 -4.15 -9.21 10.83
C ILE A 91 -4.97 -8.34 11.80
N ARG A 92 -6.12 -8.80 12.27
CA ARG A 92 -6.98 -8.08 13.19
C ARG A 92 -6.25 -7.69 14.46
N ARG A 93 -5.52 -8.64 15.05
CA ARG A 93 -4.72 -8.43 16.27
C ARG A 93 -3.57 -7.45 16.02
N ALA A 94 -2.94 -7.51 14.85
CA ALA A 94 -1.87 -6.61 14.50
C ALA A 94 -2.39 -5.18 14.21
N VAL A 95 -3.55 -5.03 13.56
CA VAL A 95 -4.17 -3.72 13.31
C VAL A 95 -4.63 -3.05 14.60
N LYS A 96 -5.17 -3.82 15.54
CA LYS A 96 -5.65 -3.30 16.85
C LYS A 96 -4.54 -3.07 17.88
N ASP A 97 -3.32 -3.50 17.62
CA ASP A 97 -2.20 -3.26 18.51
C ASP A 97 -1.78 -1.78 18.41
N PRO A 98 -1.92 -0.95 19.48
CA PRO A 98 -1.56 0.47 19.42
C PRO A 98 -0.07 0.70 19.15
N ASN A 99 0.77 -0.29 19.45
CA ASN A 99 2.22 -0.23 19.24
C ASN A 99 2.66 -0.73 17.85
N ALA A 100 1.73 -1.23 17.03
CA ALA A 100 2.07 -1.69 15.70
C ALA A 100 2.38 -0.53 14.74
N ASP A 101 3.41 -0.71 13.91
CA ASP A 101 3.67 0.16 12.78
C ASP A 101 2.66 -0.15 11.67
N ARG A 102 1.82 0.84 11.32
CA ARG A 102 0.84 0.74 10.24
C ARG A 102 1.32 1.52 9.04
N GLU A 103 1.35 0.89 7.90
CA GLU A 103 1.80 1.51 6.66
C GLU A 103 0.84 1.22 5.50
N VAL A 104 0.67 2.20 4.64
CA VAL A 104 0.03 2.06 3.34
C VAL A 104 1.10 2.29 2.28
N TRP A 105 1.28 1.34 1.37
CA TRP A 105 2.26 1.43 0.30
C TRP A 105 1.57 1.60 -1.04
N LEU A 106 1.93 2.65 -1.76
CA LEU A 106 1.61 2.80 -3.18
C LEU A 106 2.82 2.36 -4.00
N VAL A 107 2.68 1.28 -4.74
CA VAL A 107 3.73 0.77 -5.64
C VAL A 107 3.32 1.12 -7.06
N LEU A 108 3.96 2.16 -7.59
CA LEU A 108 3.55 2.86 -8.81
C LEU A 108 4.50 2.54 -9.97
N GLY A 109 4.73 1.32 -10.34
CA GLY A 109 5.56 0.91 -11.47
C GLY A 109 5.93 2.05 -12.44
N ASN A 110 5.66 1.92 -13.71
CA ASN A 110 5.92 2.97 -14.71
C ASN A 110 4.86 4.10 -14.76
N LEU A 111 4.12 4.35 -13.68
CA LEU A 111 3.05 5.36 -13.64
C LEU A 111 3.54 6.75 -13.23
N LEU A 112 4.59 6.79 -12.45
CA LEU A 112 5.12 8.03 -11.88
C LEU A 112 6.64 7.95 -11.82
N SER A 113 7.31 9.03 -12.25
CA SER A 113 8.71 9.32 -11.96
C SER A 113 8.78 10.50 -11.00
N LYS A 114 9.51 10.31 -9.92
CA LYS A 114 9.74 11.37 -8.91
C LYS A 114 10.40 12.60 -9.54
N ASN A 115 11.49 12.39 -10.29
CA ASN A 115 12.25 13.49 -10.89
C ASN A 115 11.42 14.25 -11.93
N THR A 116 10.65 13.50 -12.73
CA THR A 116 9.76 14.12 -13.73
C THR A 116 8.68 14.95 -13.05
N LEU A 117 8.03 14.43 -12.01
CA LEU A 117 7.00 15.19 -11.30
C LEU A 117 7.58 16.45 -10.64
N GLN A 118 8.74 16.35 -9.98
CA GLN A 118 9.42 17.51 -9.37
C GLN A 118 9.77 18.57 -10.40
N THR A 119 10.36 18.17 -11.54
CA THR A 119 10.70 19.07 -12.64
C THR A 119 9.48 19.78 -13.21
N MET A 120 8.35 19.06 -13.37
CA MET A 120 7.12 19.67 -13.88
C MET A 120 6.52 20.66 -12.89
N LEU A 121 6.53 20.35 -11.59
CA LEU A 121 5.99 21.24 -10.56
C LEU A 121 6.84 22.49 -10.33
N SER A 122 8.15 22.44 -10.64
CA SER A 122 9.06 23.59 -10.52
C SER A 122 8.95 24.59 -11.67
N ARG A 123 8.14 24.34 -12.68
CA ARG A 123 7.93 25.29 -13.81
C ARG A 123 7.10 26.48 -13.35
N ASN A 124 7.31 27.65 -13.99
CA ASN A 124 6.47 28.83 -13.77
C ASN A 124 4.97 28.58 -14.06
N SER A 125 4.69 27.66 -14.99
CA SER A 125 3.35 27.17 -15.30
C SER A 125 3.35 25.64 -15.31
N PRO A 126 3.12 24.99 -14.17
CA PRO A 126 3.06 23.53 -14.10
C PRO A 126 1.88 22.97 -14.93
N PRO A 127 2.07 21.85 -15.62
CA PRO A 127 0.97 21.19 -16.34
C PRO A 127 -0.14 20.74 -15.36
N GLY A 128 -1.40 20.88 -15.76
CA GLY A 128 -2.54 20.52 -14.92
C GLY A 128 -2.53 19.08 -14.40
N TYR A 129 -2.07 18.13 -15.21
CA TYR A 129 -1.94 16.72 -14.77
C TYR A 129 -0.85 16.51 -13.70
N ALA A 130 0.22 17.34 -13.67
CA ALA A 130 1.23 17.28 -12.62
C ALA A 130 0.68 17.85 -11.31
N ILE A 131 -0.06 18.95 -11.39
CA ILE A 131 -0.77 19.53 -10.23
C ILE A 131 -1.77 18.51 -9.66
N GLN A 132 -2.55 17.87 -10.53
CA GLN A 132 -3.51 16.84 -10.13
C GLN A 132 -2.83 15.64 -9.47
N ALA A 133 -1.70 15.17 -10.02
CA ALA A 133 -0.93 14.08 -9.42
C ALA A 133 -0.42 14.44 -8.03
N ALA A 134 0.15 15.64 -7.84
CA ALA A 134 0.59 16.12 -6.56
C ALA A 134 -0.56 16.22 -5.54
N TYR A 135 -1.70 16.73 -5.97
CA TYR A 135 -2.91 16.83 -5.14
C TYR A 135 -3.40 15.44 -4.67
N LEU A 136 -3.44 14.47 -5.58
CA LEU A 136 -3.85 13.09 -5.26
C LEU A 136 -2.92 12.44 -4.22
N LEU A 137 -1.60 12.61 -4.39
CA LEU A 137 -0.61 12.09 -3.45
C LEU A 137 -0.73 12.78 -2.08
N PHE A 138 -0.88 14.10 -2.06
CA PHE A 138 -1.03 14.86 -0.83
C PHE A 138 -2.31 14.50 -0.08
N SER A 139 -3.44 14.42 -0.78
CA SER A 139 -4.72 13.99 -0.22
C SER A 139 -4.62 12.56 0.37
N THR A 140 -3.95 11.65 -0.34
CA THR A 140 -3.75 10.28 0.15
C THR A 140 -2.85 10.26 1.38
N LEU A 141 -1.80 11.08 1.42
CA LEU A 141 -0.92 11.24 2.59
C LEU A 141 -1.72 11.72 3.82
N THR A 142 -2.50 12.78 3.66
CA THR A 142 -3.30 13.36 4.74
C THR A 142 -4.32 12.37 5.28
N ASN A 143 -5.06 11.71 4.39
CA ASN A 143 -6.05 10.71 4.79
C ASN A 143 -5.41 9.48 5.47
N THR A 144 -4.24 9.05 5.00
CA THR A 144 -3.50 7.95 5.59
C THR A 144 -3.00 8.31 6.99
N ALA A 145 -2.48 9.53 7.18
CA ALA A 145 -2.06 10.04 8.47
C ALA A 145 -3.25 10.16 9.45
N ALA A 146 -4.40 10.64 8.98
CA ALA A 146 -5.63 10.71 9.77
C ALA A 146 -6.13 9.32 10.22
N ALA A 147 -5.88 8.28 9.42
CA ALA A 147 -6.16 6.89 9.79
C ALA A 147 -5.12 6.26 10.75
N GLY A 148 -4.12 7.02 11.19
CA GLY A 148 -3.06 6.55 12.09
C GLY A 148 -2.03 5.67 11.39
N ALA A 149 -1.84 5.81 10.07
CA ALA A 149 -0.88 5.04 9.28
C ALA A 149 0.12 5.96 8.56
N ARG A 150 1.24 5.38 8.13
CA ARG A 150 2.27 6.07 7.34
C ARG A 150 2.11 5.71 5.87
N LEU A 151 2.06 6.71 5.00
CA LEU A 151 2.12 6.49 3.56
C LEU A 151 3.58 6.33 3.07
N ARG A 152 3.82 5.32 2.24
CA ARG A 152 5.05 5.19 1.45
C ARG A 152 4.72 5.09 -0.03
N VAL A 153 5.46 5.81 -0.85
CA VAL A 153 5.28 5.80 -2.31
C VAL A 153 6.55 5.27 -2.95
N PHE A 154 6.41 4.19 -3.71
CA PHE A 154 7.47 3.57 -4.48
C PHE A 154 7.19 3.82 -5.96
N CYS A 155 8.03 4.63 -6.59
CA CYS A 155 7.93 5.00 -8.01
C CYS A 155 9.31 5.01 -8.64
N ALA A 156 9.37 5.22 -9.96
CA ALA A 156 10.64 5.43 -10.66
C ALA A 156 11.35 6.68 -10.13
N PRO A 157 12.68 6.70 -10.17
CA PRO A 157 13.48 7.87 -9.81
C PRO A 157 13.17 9.10 -10.67
#